data_22cd62f0d8ac051694579b5f997b663a
#
_entry.id   22cd62f0d8ac051694579b5f997b663a
#
_cell.length_a   1.000
_cell.length_b   1.000
_cell.length_c   1.000
_cell.angle_alpha   90.00
_cell.angle_beta   90.00
_cell.angle_gamma   90.00
#
_symmetry.space_group_name_H-M   'P 1'
#
loop_
_entity.id
_entity.type
_entity.pdbx_description
1 polymer ?
#
loop_
_entity_poly.entity_id
_entity_poly.type
_entity_poly.pdbx_seq_one_letter_code
_entity_poly.pdbx_strand_id
1 'polypeptide(L)'
;YILKGDIYAMQDNGGEAATWYGQCMTMDPKNPQGYISYANVYRKIDPQASAEALNKLREVDPNYPIEAETGHNYYSIGNYEKAYENFTKANLNTMEEYIYYEYCFTAYVLNKKEDALKLCKQGIQKYPKDTAFQILAMRAAVDTQQFEDALNYANAVMNNADIKKNSSIYAYYGLALAGNKQYEQALAQYNKALEINKEDFKPYQYISETYKQMGEEDKAIVYAQLYMDKNPNVAPSDYVKMAEIYNAKAQKGGNQKEANVDKAIAVYNSFAAKYPQLKAYANLQAANIAFQNELDDKALENYQKVITEVENKQYDEDEKGYLMQAYKNAGYIYWSSKNDLETAKPYFEKLIRLDPNNALAKKALGLEEETAK
;
A
#
# COMPACT_ATOMS: atom_id res chain seq x y z
N TYR A 1 -0.68 30.91 39.56
CA TYR A 1 -1.45 29.90 38.82
C TYR A 1 -0.53 29.06 37.93
N ILE A 2 0.29 29.64 37.02
CA ILE A 2 1.22 28.93 36.14
C ILE A 2 2.13 28.00 36.95
N LEU A 3 2.86 28.51 37.95
CA LEU A 3 3.77 27.70 38.75
C LEU A 3 3.10 26.55 39.45
N LYS A 4 1.83 26.68 39.88
CA LYS A 4 1.07 25.57 40.45
C LYS A 4 0.72 24.52 39.39
N GLY A 5 0.32 24.96 38.21
CA GLY A 5 0.09 24.08 37.06
C GLY A 5 1.34 23.29 36.71
N ASP A 6 2.51 23.96 36.64
CA ASP A 6 3.81 23.33 36.35
C ASP A 6 4.17 22.23 37.37
N ILE A 7 3.90 22.46 38.67
CA ILE A 7 4.13 21.45 39.71
C ILE A 7 3.29 20.19 39.45
N TYR A 8 1.99 20.36 39.12
CA TYR A 8 1.15 19.20 38.82
C TYR A 8 1.50 18.53 37.50
N ALA A 9 1.91 19.30 36.48
CA ALA A 9 2.40 18.75 35.23
C ALA A 9 3.67 17.90 35.43
N MET A 10 4.61 18.34 36.28
CA MET A 10 5.81 17.57 36.66
C MET A 10 5.49 16.28 37.43
N GLN A 11 4.32 16.22 38.08
CA GLN A 11 3.82 15.02 38.78
C GLN A 11 2.96 14.12 37.86
N ASP A 12 2.97 14.39 36.55
CA ASP A 12 2.12 13.70 35.54
C ASP A 12 0.59 13.79 35.84
N ASN A 13 0.19 14.81 36.62
CA ASN A 13 -1.20 15.09 36.92
C ASN A 13 -1.74 16.18 35.98
N GLY A 14 -1.95 15.79 34.72
CA GLY A 14 -2.37 16.72 33.65
C GLY A 14 -3.74 17.37 33.92
N GLY A 15 -4.67 16.69 34.58
CA GLY A 15 -5.99 17.22 34.91
C GLY A 15 -5.94 18.41 35.90
N GLU A 16 -5.19 18.24 37.00
CA GLU A 16 -4.98 19.32 37.96
C GLU A 16 -4.14 20.46 37.36
N ALA A 17 -3.08 20.13 36.59
CA ALA A 17 -2.31 21.11 35.89
C ALA A 17 -3.19 22.00 34.98
N ALA A 18 -4.05 21.39 34.16
CA ALA A 18 -4.98 22.09 33.30
C ALA A 18 -5.97 22.98 34.08
N THR A 19 -6.43 22.52 35.23
CA THR A 19 -7.30 23.33 36.11
C THR A 19 -6.61 24.64 36.52
N TRP A 20 -5.33 24.57 36.94
CA TRP A 20 -4.56 25.76 37.33
C TRP A 20 -4.22 26.68 36.14
N TYR A 21 -3.91 26.11 34.97
CA TYR A 21 -3.69 26.92 33.76
C TYR A 21 -5.00 27.55 33.29
N GLY A 22 -6.14 26.85 33.36
CA GLY A 22 -7.47 27.42 33.08
C GLY A 22 -7.83 28.57 34.00
N GLN A 23 -7.48 28.49 35.29
CA GLN A 23 -7.63 29.63 36.21
C GLN A 23 -6.72 30.81 35.82
N CYS A 24 -5.49 30.52 35.32
CA CYS A 24 -4.63 31.60 34.81
C CYS A 24 -5.30 32.31 33.62
N MET A 25 -5.84 31.55 32.66
CA MET A 25 -6.55 32.10 31.49
C MET A 25 -7.75 32.98 31.90
N THR A 26 -8.40 32.65 33.02
CA THR A 26 -9.55 33.40 33.52
C THR A 26 -9.12 34.67 34.26
N MET A 27 -8.11 34.58 35.11
CA MET A 27 -7.66 35.66 35.97
C MET A 27 -6.74 36.67 35.26
N ASP A 28 -5.98 36.20 34.29
CA ASP A 28 -5.08 36.98 33.44
C ASP A 28 -5.20 36.57 31.98
N PRO A 29 -6.30 36.93 31.31
CA PRO A 29 -6.62 36.47 29.94
C PRO A 29 -5.65 37.04 28.88
N LYS A 30 -4.76 37.97 29.23
CA LYS A 30 -3.70 38.50 28.34
C LYS A 30 -2.39 37.76 28.48
N ASN A 31 -2.30 36.80 29.37
CA ASN A 31 -1.07 36.00 29.56
C ASN A 31 -1.03 34.81 28.60
N PRO A 32 -0.16 34.85 27.59
CA PRO A 32 -0.09 33.75 26.58
C PRO A 32 0.29 32.44 27.20
N GLN A 33 1.13 32.43 28.27
CA GLN A 33 1.61 31.22 28.91
C GLN A 33 0.48 30.30 29.48
N GLY A 34 -0.61 30.92 29.95
CA GLY A 34 -1.78 30.17 30.42
C GLY A 34 -2.36 29.28 29.34
N TYR A 35 -2.54 29.82 28.14
CA TYR A 35 -3.08 29.10 26.99
C TYR A 35 -2.13 28.05 26.48
N ILE A 36 -0.84 28.38 26.36
CA ILE A 36 0.20 27.46 25.86
C ILE A 36 0.32 26.26 26.79
N SER A 37 0.47 26.51 28.11
CA SER A 37 0.63 25.43 29.08
C SER A 37 -0.64 24.56 29.19
N TYR A 38 -1.82 25.16 29.15
CA TYR A 38 -3.09 24.42 29.10
C TYR A 38 -3.13 23.51 27.88
N ALA A 39 -2.87 24.04 26.70
CA ALA A 39 -2.89 23.27 25.47
C ALA A 39 -1.90 22.09 25.50
N ASN A 40 -0.68 22.31 26.02
CA ASN A 40 0.35 21.29 26.11
C ASN A 40 -0.02 20.11 27.00
N VAL A 41 -0.60 20.34 28.16
CA VAL A 41 -1.00 19.24 29.05
C VAL A 41 -2.30 18.59 28.59
N TYR A 42 -3.21 19.36 27.99
CA TYR A 42 -4.55 18.89 27.64
C TYR A 42 -4.62 18.18 26.29
N ARG A 43 -3.57 18.28 25.45
CA ARG A 43 -3.56 17.62 24.13
C ARG A 43 -3.82 16.12 24.14
N LYS A 44 -3.41 15.42 25.22
CA LYS A 44 -3.63 13.97 25.38
C LYS A 44 -4.95 13.64 26.10
N ILE A 45 -5.53 14.61 26.84
CA ILE A 45 -6.75 14.45 27.61
C ILE A 45 -7.96 14.81 26.76
N ASP A 46 -7.93 16.03 26.21
CA ASP A 46 -8.94 16.57 25.31
C ASP A 46 -8.27 17.42 24.23
N PRO A 47 -7.93 16.79 23.08
CA PRO A 47 -7.25 17.49 21.97
C PRO A 47 -8.07 18.64 21.41
N GLN A 48 -9.40 18.57 21.48
CA GLN A 48 -10.28 19.63 20.99
C GLN A 48 -10.19 20.85 21.90
N ALA A 49 -10.28 20.67 23.21
CA ALA A 49 -10.13 21.78 24.18
C ALA A 49 -8.71 22.40 24.11
N SER A 50 -7.67 21.57 23.86
CA SER A 50 -6.32 22.04 23.60
C SER A 50 -6.27 22.98 22.37
N ALA A 51 -6.86 22.55 21.25
CA ALA A 51 -6.91 23.35 20.02
C ALA A 51 -7.71 24.67 20.23
N GLU A 52 -8.80 24.61 20.98
CA GLU A 52 -9.62 25.79 21.32
C GLU A 52 -8.83 26.81 22.15
N ALA A 53 -8.02 26.35 23.12
CA ALA A 53 -7.15 27.22 23.90
C ALA A 53 -6.09 27.91 23.02
N LEU A 54 -5.47 27.18 22.10
CA LEU A 54 -4.54 27.76 21.10
C LEU A 54 -5.26 28.79 20.19
N ASN A 55 -6.49 28.52 19.76
CA ASN A 55 -7.25 29.48 18.96
C ASN A 55 -7.56 30.78 19.73
N LYS A 56 -7.85 30.71 21.03
CA LYS A 56 -8.02 31.92 21.87
C LYS A 56 -6.72 32.69 22.04
N LEU A 57 -5.58 31.98 22.02
CA LEU A 57 -4.26 32.64 22.07
C LEU A 57 -4.03 33.59 20.91
N ARG A 58 -4.68 33.41 19.76
CA ARG A 58 -4.57 34.27 18.58
C ARG A 58 -4.89 35.74 18.88
N GLU A 59 -5.82 35.99 19.82
CA GLU A 59 -6.17 37.37 20.24
C GLU A 59 -5.13 37.96 21.19
N VAL A 60 -4.39 37.11 21.89
CA VAL A 60 -3.41 37.50 22.91
C VAL A 60 -2.00 37.66 22.30
N ASP A 61 -1.63 36.69 21.47
CA ASP A 61 -0.36 36.66 20.73
C ASP A 61 -0.59 36.26 19.25
N PRO A 62 -0.86 37.25 18.38
CA PRO A 62 -1.09 37.00 16.97
C PRO A 62 0.10 36.41 16.21
N ASN A 63 1.30 36.46 16.77
CA ASN A 63 2.52 35.97 16.14
C ASN A 63 2.83 34.50 16.57
N TYR A 64 2.10 33.96 17.54
CA TYR A 64 2.28 32.58 17.96
C TYR A 64 1.91 31.64 16.83
N PRO A 65 2.70 30.56 16.54
CA PRO A 65 2.48 29.68 15.40
C PRO A 65 1.36 28.67 15.68
N ILE A 66 0.13 29.14 15.87
CA ILE A 66 -1.01 28.35 16.37
C ILE A 66 -1.29 27.12 15.51
N GLU A 67 -1.26 27.26 14.18
CA GLU A 67 -1.52 26.17 13.27
C GLU A 67 -0.45 25.08 13.37
N ALA A 68 0.82 25.47 13.49
CA ALA A 68 1.93 24.53 13.65
C ALA A 68 1.83 23.77 14.97
N GLU A 69 1.57 24.48 16.07
CA GLU A 69 1.42 23.88 17.40
C GLU A 69 0.17 23.01 17.52
N THR A 70 -0.96 23.44 16.92
CA THR A 70 -2.17 22.61 16.86
C THR A 70 -1.93 21.34 16.07
N GLY A 71 -1.21 21.44 14.94
CA GLY A 71 -0.78 20.29 14.15
C GLY A 71 0.11 19.34 14.95
N HIS A 72 1.12 19.87 15.67
CA HIS A 72 1.97 19.10 16.58
C HIS A 72 1.16 18.37 17.67
N ASN A 73 0.18 19.04 18.29
CA ASN A 73 -0.67 18.43 19.30
C ASN A 73 -1.46 17.23 18.74
N TYR A 74 -2.07 17.37 17.56
CA TYR A 74 -2.75 16.23 16.90
C TYR A 74 -1.78 15.14 16.45
N TYR A 75 -0.60 15.48 15.94
CA TYR A 75 0.46 14.54 15.62
C TYR A 75 0.86 13.69 16.82
N SER A 76 1.07 14.34 17.98
CA SER A 76 1.54 13.66 19.22
C SER A 76 0.57 12.60 19.75
N ILE A 77 -0.70 12.66 19.37
CA ILE A 77 -1.75 11.67 19.73
C ILE A 77 -2.10 10.73 18.57
N GLY A 78 -1.37 10.80 17.45
CA GLY A 78 -1.57 9.96 16.28
C GLY A 78 -2.75 10.33 15.38
N ASN A 79 -3.37 11.50 15.58
CA ASN A 79 -4.43 12.00 14.70
C ASN A 79 -3.82 12.74 13.51
N TYR A 80 -3.28 11.96 12.56
CA TYR A 80 -2.53 12.50 11.42
C TYR A 80 -3.38 13.32 10.46
N GLU A 81 -4.67 13.01 10.30
CA GLU A 81 -5.58 13.77 9.44
C GLU A 81 -5.72 15.22 9.93
N LYS A 82 -6.05 15.40 11.22
CA LYS A 82 -6.15 16.73 11.82
C LYS A 82 -4.80 17.44 11.91
N ALA A 83 -3.71 16.69 12.16
CA ALA A 83 -2.36 17.25 12.13
C ALA A 83 -2.05 17.84 10.75
N TYR A 84 -2.27 17.07 9.69
CA TYR A 84 -2.04 17.53 8.31
C TYR A 84 -2.88 18.75 7.95
N GLU A 85 -4.17 18.75 8.30
CA GLU A 85 -5.07 19.88 8.07
C GLU A 85 -4.54 21.19 8.69
N ASN A 86 -3.99 21.12 9.90
CA ASN A 86 -3.42 22.29 10.57
C ASN A 86 -2.06 22.67 9.99
N PHE A 87 -1.18 21.71 9.74
CA PHE A 87 0.13 21.98 9.13
C PHE A 87 0.02 22.65 7.76
N THR A 88 -0.99 22.31 6.94
CA THR A 88 -1.19 22.96 5.63
C THR A 88 -1.52 24.44 5.73
N LYS A 89 -2.03 24.90 6.88
CA LYS A 89 -2.37 26.30 7.15
C LYS A 89 -1.22 27.07 7.80
N ALA A 90 -0.21 26.35 8.29
CA ALA A 90 0.89 26.94 9.03
C ALA A 90 1.91 27.66 8.13
N ASN A 91 2.57 28.68 8.68
CA ASN A 91 3.67 29.36 7.99
C ASN A 91 4.96 28.51 8.09
N LEU A 92 5.36 27.91 6.97
CA LEU A 92 6.55 27.06 6.91
C LEU A 92 7.85 27.79 7.26
N ASN A 93 7.92 29.12 7.08
CA ASN A 93 9.14 29.88 7.35
C ASN A 93 9.40 30.04 8.85
N THR A 94 8.35 30.08 9.65
CA THR A 94 8.44 30.25 11.13
C THR A 94 8.29 28.92 11.87
N MET A 95 8.02 27.82 11.15
CA MET A 95 7.83 26.50 11.76
C MET A 95 9.15 25.97 12.31
N GLU A 96 9.13 25.47 13.54
CA GLU A 96 10.27 24.82 14.19
C GLU A 96 10.69 23.54 13.42
N GLU A 97 11.99 23.21 13.47
CA GLU A 97 12.57 22.10 12.71
C GLU A 97 11.85 20.77 12.95
N TYR A 98 11.59 20.42 14.21
CA TYR A 98 10.93 19.15 14.56
C TYR A 98 9.46 19.12 14.09
N ILE A 99 8.74 20.25 14.17
CA ILE A 99 7.35 20.33 13.69
C ILE A 99 7.32 20.24 12.15
N TYR A 100 8.30 20.85 11.49
CA TYR A 100 8.40 20.74 10.04
C TYR A 100 8.62 19.29 9.60
N TYR A 101 9.47 18.55 10.33
CA TYR A 101 9.65 17.10 10.08
C TYR A 101 8.37 16.32 10.33
N GLU A 102 7.64 16.62 11.41
CA GLU A 102 6.35 15.99 11.72
C GLU A 102 5.34 16.23 10.58
N TYR A 103 5.34 17.40 9.98
CA TYR A 103 4.51 17.69 8.80
C TYR A 103 4.89 16.80 7.60
N CYS A 104 6.19 16.71 7.30
CA CYS A 104 6.69 15.83 6.24
C CYS A 104 6.28 14.36 6.48
N PHE A 105 6.48 13.90 7.72
CA PHE A 105 6.15 12.53 8.12
C PHE A 105 4.65 12.28 8.09
N THR A 106 3.84 13.24 8.53
CA THR A 106 2.38 13.16 8.49
C THR A 106 1.87 13.02 7.05
N ALA A 107 2.39 13.82 6.12
CA ALA A 107 2.07 13.68 4.70
C ALA A 107 2.44 12.28 4.19
N TYR A 108 3.60 11.76 4.58
CA TYR A 108 4.07 10.43 4.20
C TYR A 108 3.14 9.31 4.70
N VAL A 109 2.76 9.35 5.98
CA VAL A 109 1.88 8.34 6.61
C VAL A 109 0.47 8.36 6.02
N LEU A 110 -0.05 9.53 5.70
CA LEU A 110 -1.34 9.71 5.03
C LEU A 110 -1.33 9.35 3.53
N ASN A 111 -0.28 8.69 3.08
CA ASN A 111 -0.09 8.30 1.67
C ASN A 111 -0.07 9.47 0.67
N LYS A 112 0.24 10.69 1.13
CA LYS A 112 0.47 11.89 0.30
C LYS A 112 1.96 11.98 -0.04
N LYS A 113 2.47 10.98 -0.79
CA LYS A 113 3.91 10.74 -0.97
C LYS A 113 4.59 11.86 -1.75
N GLU A 114 3.93 12.43 -2.74
CA GLU A 114 4.42 13.56 -3.54
C GLU A 114 4.57 14.83 -2.66
N ASP A 115 3.57 15.11 -1.81
CA ASP A 115 3.64 16.23 -0.86
C ASP A 115 4.77 16.02 0.14
N ALA A 116 4.90 14.81 0.69
CA ALA A 116 5.98 14.45 1.60
C ALA A 116 7.35 14.69 0.95
N LEU A 117 7.55 14.23 -0.28
CA LEU A 117 8.80 14.43 -1.01
C LEU A 117 9.10 15.92 -1.25
N LYS A 118 8.08 16.69 -1.67
CA LYS A 118 8.22 18.14 -1.87
C LYS A 118 8.61 18.85 -0.57
N LEU A 119 7.93 18.54 0.53
CA LEU A 119 8.21 19.09 1.85
C LEU A 119 9.62 18.71 2.33
N CYS A 120 10.02 17.45 2.16
CA CYS A 120 11.37 17.00 2.51
C CYS A 120 12.45 17.72 1.70
N LYS A 121 12.25 17.95 0.39
CA LYS A 121 13.18 18.73 -0.44
C LYS A 121 13.38 20.14 0.12
N GLN A 122 12.33 20.79 0.56
CA GLN A 122 12.40 22.10 1.21
C GLN A 122 13.05 22.01 2.61
N GLY A 123 12.72 20.98 3.38
CA GLY A 123 13.31 20.70 4.69
C GLY A 123 14.83 20.51 4.63
N ILE A 124 15.33 19.75 3.64
CA ILE A 124 16.77 19.56 3.41
C ILE A 124 17.48 20.90 3.16
N GLN A 125 16.85 21.83 2.41
CA GLN A 125 17.42 23.14 2.16
C GLN A 125 17.41 24.03 3.40
N LYS A 126 16.33 24.00 4.17
CA LYS A 126 16.14 24.81 5.37
C LYS A 126 16.96 24.31 6.56
N TYR A 127 17.05 22.97 6.71
CA TYR A 127 17.69 22.29 7.84
C TYR A 127 18.74 21.28 7.36
N PRO A 128 19.84 21.71 6.74
CA PRO A 128 20.81 20.83 6.06
C PRO A 128 21.57 19.89 6.99
N LYS A 129 21.51 20.11 8.29
CA LYS A 129 22.13 19.24 9.31
C LYS A 129 21.21 18.11 9.76
N ASP A 130 19.90 18.24 9.59
CA ASP A 130 18.96 17.20 9.97
C ASP A 130 18.86 16.15 8.86
N THR A 131 19.40 14.98 9.16
CA THR A 131 19.45 13.84 8.24
C THR A 131 18.11 13.11 8.10
N ALA A 132 17.15 13.36 9.00
CA ALA A 132 15.84 12.72 8.96
C ALA A 132 15.07 13.08 7.69
N PHE A 133 15.21 14.32 7.20
CA PHE A 133 14.61 14.77 5.94
C PHE A 133 15.16 13.98 4.73
N GLN A 134 16.47 13.69 4.72
CA GLN A 134 17.09 12.93 3.62
C GLN A 134 16.58 11.47 3.62
N ILE A 135 16.44 10.84 4.80
CA ILE A 135 15.92 9.49 4.93
C ILE A 135 14.45 9.42 4.47
N LEU A 136 13.64 10.39 4.88
CA LEU A 136 12.24 10.44 4.49
C LEU A 136 12.07 10.78 3.00
N ALA A 137 12.90 11.68 2.45
CA ALA A 137 12.93 12.00 1.02
C ALA A 137 13.29 10.76 0.18
N MET A 138 14.28 9.98 0.60
CA MET A 138 14.64 8.71 -0.06
C MET A 138 13.44 7.76 -0.12
N ARG A 139 12.74 7.57 1.00
CA ARG A 139 11.54 6.70 1.05
C ARG A 139 10.42 7.22 0.15
N ALA A 140 10.09 8.50 0.26
CA ALA A 140 9.03 9.10 -0.54
C ALA A 140 9.35 9.07 -2.04
N ALA A 141 10.61 9.28 -2.43
CA ALA A 141 11.06 9.21 -3.82
C ALA A 141 10.97 7.77 -4.38
N VAL A 142 11.29 6.74 -3.58
CA VAL A 142 11.07 5.33 -3.96
C VAL A 142 9.58 5.08 -4.17
N ASP A 143 8.73 5.46 -3.19
CA ASP A 143 7.29 5.20 -3.23
C ASP A 143 6.57 5.94 -4.37
N THR A 144 7.12 7.07 -4.83
CA THR A 144 6.64 7.85 -6.00
C THR A 144 7.35 7.48 -7.31
N GLN A 145 8.18 6.43 -7.30
CA GLN A 145 8.95 5.93 -8.44
C GLN A 145 9.90 6.97 -9.07
N GLN A 146 10.30 7.99 -8.31
CA GLN A 146 11.33 8.96 -8.70
C GLN A 146 12.72 8.40 -8.38
N PHE A 147 13.08 7.30 -9.08
CA PHE A 147 14.22 6.47 -8.68
C PHE A 147 15.58 7.16 -8.80
N GLU A 148 15.76 8.10 -9.72
CA GLU A 148 16.99 8.89 -9.80
C GLU A 148 17.17 9.77 -8.57
N ASP A 149 16.12 10.51 -8.17
CA ASP A 149 16.12 11.30 -6.94
C ASP A 149 16.31 10.39 -5.71
N ALA A 150 15.61 9.24 -5.68
CA ALA A 150 15.74 8.27 -4.60
C ALA A 150 17.19 7.79 -4.44
N LEU A 151 17.89 7.53 -5.55
CA LEU A 151 19.29 7.10 -5.53
C LEU A 151 20.22 8.22 -5.04
N ASN A 152 19.94 9.46 -5.42
CA ASN A 152 20.70 10.62 -4.94
C ASN A 152 20.57 10.77 -3.42
N TYR A 153 19.36 10.69 -2.88
CA TYR A 153 19.14 10.72 -1.42
C TYR A 153 19.74 9.51 -0.72
N ALA A 154 19.60 8.31 -1.30
CA ALA A 154 20.18 7.09 -0.76
C ALA A 154 21.71 7.20 -0.66
N ASN A 155 22.39 7.68 -1.69
CA ASN A 155 23.84 7.89 -1.68
C ASN A 155 24.25 8.93 -0.61
N ALA A 156 23.50 10.02 -0.45
CA ALA A 156 23.74 11.00 0.61
C ALA A 156 23.61 10.37 2.01
N VAL A 157 22.56 9.58 2.24
CA VAL A 157 22.34 8.83 3.49
C VAL A 157 23.46 7.83 3.74
N MET A 158 23.88 7.07 2.71
CA MET A 158 24.91 6.03 2.85
C MET A 158 26.29 6.62 3.13
N ASN A 159 26.62 7.76 2.53
CA ASN A 159 27.92 8.43 2.69
C ASN A 159 28.02 9.24 4.00
N ASN A 160 26.89 9.49 4.68
CA ASN A 160 26.90 10.21 5.95
C ASN A 160 27.26 9.27 7.10
N ALA A 161 28.41 9.51 7.77
CA ALA A 161 28.90 8.70 8.87
C ALA A 161 28.04 8.82 10.16
N ASP A 162 27.34 9.94 10.33
CA ASP A 162 26.52 10.20 11.52
C ASP A 162 25.21 9.41 11.51
N ILE A 163 24.79 8.91 10.34
CA ILE A 163 23.59 8.10 10.22
C ILE A 163 23.90 6.63 10.53
N LYS A 164 23.24 6.11 11.59
CA LYS A 164 23.25 4.67 11.85
C LYS A 164 22.36 3.95 10.83
N LYS A 165 22.98 3.19 9.92
CA LYS A 165 22.28 2.44 8.87
C LYS A 165 21.60 1.21 9.48
N ASN A 166 20.28 1.15 9.34
CA ASN A 166 19.47 0.01 9.78
C ASN A 166 18.94 -0.78 8.55
N SER A 167 18.28 -1.92 8.80
CA SER A 167 17.69 -2.78 7.76
C SER A 167 16.85 -1.99 6.76
N SER A 168 15.98 -1.10 7.24
CA SER A 168 15.10 -0.31 6.38
C SER A 168 15.86 0.63 5.43
N ILE A 169 16.95 1.26 5.87
CA ILE A 169 17.78 2.14 5.03
C ILE A 169 18.40 1.32 3.89
N TYR A 170 18.97 0.15 4.19
CA TYR A 170 19.53 -0.72 3.16
C TYR A 170 18.45 -1.23 2.19
N ALA A 171 17.26 -1.57 2.69
CA ALA A 171 16.14 -2.01 1.85
C ALA A 171 15.70 -0.90 0.87
N TYR A 172 15.52 0.33 1.33
CA TYR A 172 15.16 1.46 0.47
C TYR A 172 16.28 1.86 -0.50
N TYR A 173 17.54 1.76 -0.08
CA TYR A 173 18.67 1.91 -1.01
C TYR A 173 18.62 0.86 -2.12
N GLY A 174 18.36 -0.41 -1.77
CA GLY A 174 18.16 -1.48 -2.74
C GLY A 174 17.01 -1.19 -3.70
N LEU A 175 15.87 -0.68 -3.21
CA LEU A 175 14.74 -0.29 -4.06
C LEU A 175 15.09 0.84 -5.03
N ALA A 176 15.84 1.86 -4.58
CA ALA A 176 16.32 2.94 -5.43
C ALA A 176 17.25 2.42 -6.54
N LEU A 177 18.15 1.49 -6.19
CA LEU A 177 19.05 0.85 -7.16
C LEU A 177 18.28 -0.01 -8.17
N ALA A 178 17.34 -0.82 -7.72
CA ALA A 178 16.52 -1.67 -8.58
C ALA A 178 15.67 -0.85 -9.57
N GLY A 179 15.07 0.25 -9.11
CA GLY A 179 14.34 1.18 -9.96
C GLY A 179 15.21 1.83 -11.04
N ASN A 180 16.51 2.01 -10.77
CA ASN A 180 17.53 2.44 -11.75
C ASN A 180 18.16 1.26 -12.52
N LYS A 181 17.58 0.06 -12.45
CA LYS A 181 18.04 -1.16 -13.13
C LYS A 181 19.44 -1.65 -12.72
N GLN A 182 19.91 -1.21 -11.55
CA GLN A 182 21.20 -1.65 -10.96
C GLN A 182 20.96 -2.87 -10.06
N TYR A 183 20.47 -3.96 -10.67
CA TYR A 183 19.89 -5.11 -9.96
C TYR A 183 20.88 -5.83 -9.04
N GLU A 184 22.11 -6.09 -9.49
CA GLU A 184 23.13 -6.78 -8.68
C GLU A 184 23.48 -5.97 -7.41
N GLN A 185 23.58 -4.64 -7.56
CA GLN A 185 23.83 -3.76 -6.42
C GLN A 185 22.62 -3.73 -5.47
N ALA A 186 21.39 -3.73 -6.01
CA ALA A 186 20.16 -3.80 -5.24
C ALA A 186 20.11 -5.08 -4.39
N LEU A 187 20.37 -6.24 -5.01
CA LEU A 187 20.44 -7.54 -4.32
C LEU A 187 21.45 -7.54 -3.17
N ALA A 188 22.61 -6.91 -3.37
CA ALA A 188 23.63 -6.78 -2.31
C ALA A 188 23.09 -5.95 -1.12
N GLN A 189 22.31 -4.88 -1.37
CA GLN A 189 21.73 -4.08 -0.27
C GLN A 189 20.60 -4.82 0.47
N TYR A 190 19.75 -5.55 -0.24
CA TYR A 190 18.72 -6.36 0.41
C TYR A 190 19.33 -7.45 1.31
N ASN A 191 20.40 -8.10 0.86
CA ASN A 191 21.11 -9.06 1.69
C ASN A 191 21.70 -8.42 2.97
N LYS A 192 22.26 -7.20 2.87
CA LYS A 192 22.69 -6.45 4.06
C LYS A 192 21.53 -6.12 5.01
N ALA A 193 20.36 -5.79 4.45
CA ALA A 193 19.16 -5.58 5.27
C ALA A 193 18.78 -6.84 6.06
N LEU A 194 18.83 -8.02 5.43
CA LEU A 194 18.57 -9.31 6.05
C LEU A 194 19.64 -9.71 7.08
N GLU A 195 20.92 -9.37 6.86
CA GLU A 195 21.99 -9.59 7.82
C GLU A 195 21.77 -8.80 9.12
N ILE A 196 21.26 -7.55 9.01
CA ILE A 196 20.98 -6.68 10.15
C ILE A 196 19.72 -7.11 10.89
N ASN A 197 18.65 -7.48 10.16
CA ASN A 197 17.39 -7.93 10.74
C ASN A 197 16.87 -9.17 10.00
N LYS A 198 17.15 -10.35 10.54
CA LYS A 198 16.76 -11.65 9.97
C LYS A 198 15.26 -11.91 10.06
N GLU A 199 14.55 -11.21 10.92
CA GLU A 199 13.09 -11.32 11.08
C GLU A 199 12.32 -10.40 10.12
N ASP A 200 13.01 -9.49 9.44
CA ASP A 200 12.38 -8.66 8.40
C ASP A 200 12.19 -9.48 7.13
N PHE A 201 10.94 -9.84 6.85
CA PHE A 201 10.59 -10.64 5.66
C PHE A 201 10.46 -9.81 4.37
N LYS A 202 10.34 -8.48 4.46
CA LYS A 202 10.14 -7.61 3.28
C LYS A 202 11.27 -7.68 2.25
N PRO A 203 12.56 -7.72 2.65
CA PRO A 203 13.64 -7.84 1.66
C PRO A 203 13.55 -9.08 0.78
N TYR A 204 12.98 -10.20 1.25
CA TYR A 204 12.75 -11.37 0.40
C TYR A 204 11.78 -11.07 -0.76
N GLN A 205 10.75 -10.27 -0.51
CA GLN A 205 9.83 -9.80 -1.57
C GLN A 205 10.56 -8.93 -2.60
N TYR A 206 11.40 -8.01 -2.13
CA TYR A 206 12.18 -7.12 -3.02
C TYR A 206 13.21 -7.90 -3.86
N ILE A 207 13.86 -8.91 -3.28
CA ILE A 207 14.76 -9.82 -4.00
C ILE A 207 14.00 -10.60 -5.06
N SER A 208 12.84 -11.17 -4.72
CA SER A 208 11.98 -11.89 -5.67
C SER A 208 11.59 -11.02 -6.86
N GLU A 209 11.10 -9.80 -6.59
CA GLU A 209 10.71 -8.88 -7.65
C GLU A 209 11.90 -8.46 -8.52
N THR A 210 13.06 -8.25 -7.91
CA THR A 210 14.29 -7.91 -8.66
C THR A 210 14.70 -9.06 -9.58
N TYR A 211 14.68 -10.31 -9.11
CA TYR A 211 14.97 -11.47 -9.98
C TYR A 211 13.92 -11.64 -11.07
N LYS A 212 12.64 -11.35 -10.81
CA LYS A 212 11.59 -11.33 -11.83
C LYS A 212 11.90 -10.30 -12.92
N GLN A 213 12.33 -9.08 -12.55
CA GLN A 213 12.74 -8.04 -13.51
C GLN A 213 13.98 -8.42 -14.32
N MET A 214 14.88 -9.23 -13.76
CA MET A 214 16.03 -9.80 -14.45
C MET A 214 15.67 -10.98 -15.38
N GLY A 215 14.44 -11.51 -15.32
CA GLY A 215 14.01 -12.70 -16.05
C GLY A 215 14.51 -14.01 -15.44
N GLU A 216 14.90 -14.00 -14.17
CA GLU A 216 15.41 -15.16 -13.42
C GLU A 216 14.30 -15.77 -12.56
N GLU A 217 13.27 -16.33 -13.21
CA GLU A 217 12.05 -16.79 -12.55
C GLU A 217 12.30 -17.86 -11.48
N ASP A 218 13.27 -18.75 -11.66
CA ASP A 218 13.58 -19.80 -10.66
C ASP A 218 14.03 -19.17 -9.33
N LYS A 219 14.90 -18.18 -9.39
CA LYS A 219 15.33 -17.45 -8.20
C LYS A 219 14.19 -16.60 -7.61
N ALA A 220 13.41 -15.94 -8.48
CA ALA A 220 12.25 -15.18 -8.04
C ALA A 220 11.27 -16.03 -7.23
N ILE A 221 10.98 -17.26 -7.69
CA ILE A 221 10.11 -18.23 -7.00
C ILE A 221 10.66 -18.58 -5.62
N VAL A 222 11.96 -18.88 -5.51
CA VAL A 222 12.58 -19.25 -4.23
C VAL A 222 12.40 -18.12 -3.19
N TYR A 223 12.66 -16.88 -3.60
CA TYR A 223 12.54 -15.74 -2.68
C TYR A 223 11.09 -15.34 -2.41
N ALA A 224 10.18 -15.50 -3.37
CA ALA A 224 8.75 -15.35 -3.13
C ALA A 224 8.23 -16.37 -2.10
N GLN A 225 8.67 -17.62 -2.18
CA GLN A 225 8.32 -18.64 -1.21
C GLN A 225 8.87 -18.31 0.18
N LEU A 226 10.15 -17.89 0.27
CA LEU A 226 10.74 -17.46 1.55
C LEU A 226 9.99 -16.27 2.17
N TYR A 227 9.53 -15.33 1.34
CA TYR A 227 8.68 -14.23 1.82
C TYR A 227 7.35 -14.74 2.38
N MET A 228 6.67 -15.63 1.65
CA MET A 228 5.38 -16.18 2.09
C MET A 228 5.51 -17.03 3.35
N ASP A 229 6.60 -17.81 3.48
CA ASP A 229 6.84 -18.67 4.64
C ASP A 229 7.13 -17.85 5.93
N LYS A 230 7.79 -16.70 5.78
CA LYS A 230 8.18 -15.84 6.90
C LYS A 230 7.15 -14.76 7.24
N ASN A 231 6.27 -14.41 6.30
CA ASN A 231 5.24 -13.40 6.52
C ASN A 231 4.02 -14.02 7.22
N PRO A 232 3.71 -13.66 8.48
CA PRO A 232 2.53 -14.19 9.17
C PRO A 232 1.21 -13.71 8.54
N ASN A 233 1.25 -12.59 7.78
CA ASN A 233 0.09 -11.92 7.19
C ASN A 233 0.19 -11.90 5.66
N VAL A 234 0.42 -13.05 5.03
CA VAL A 234 0.44 -13.17 3.56
C VAL A 234 -0.91 -12.68 3.00
N ALA A 235 -0.86 -11.67 2.14
CA ALA A 235 -2.05 -11.08 1.54
C ALA A 235 -2.51 -11.81 0.27
N PRO A 236 -3.76 -11.66 -0.18
CA PRO A 236 -4.24 -12.17 -1.47
C PRO A 236 -3.32 -11.81 -2.65
N SER A 237 -2.82 -10.57 -2.67
CA SER A 237 -1.90 -10.09 -3.72
C SER A 237 -0.57 -10.84 -3.78
N ASP A 238 -0.12 -11.45 -2.69
CA ASP A 238 1.14 -12.20 -2.67
C ASP A 238 1.00 -13.54 -3.40
N TYR A 239 -0.17 -14.19 -3.28
CA TYR A 239 -0.51 -15.38 -4.07
C TYR A 239 -0.59 -15.07 -5.56
N VAL A 240 -1.23 -13.93 -5.91
CA VAL A 240 -1.31 -13.48 -7.31
C VAL A 240 0.10 -13.30 -7.88
N LYS A 241 0.97 -12.57 -7.19
CA LYS A 241 2.37 -12.36 -7.62
C LYS A 241 3.14 -13.67 -7.81
N MET A 242 2.97 -14.61 -6.89
CA MET A 242 3.63 -15.93 -6.98
C MET A 242 3.13 -16.71 -8.20
N ALA A 243 1.81 -16.74 -8.43
CA ALA A 243 1.21 -17.42 -9.59
C ALA A 243 1.64 -16.77 -10.91
N GLU A 244 1.77 -15.41 -10.96
CA GLU A 244 2.27 -14.68 -12.12
C GLU A 244 3.71 -15.09 -12.50
N ILE A 245 4.58 -15.34 -11.52
CA ILE A 245 5.95 -15.79 -11.81
C ILE A 245 5.92 -17.16 -12.49
N TYR A 246 5.11 -18.11 -11.99
CA TYR A 246 4.94 -19.40 -12.63
C TYR A 246 4.30 -19.29 -14.03
N ASN A 247 3.34 -18.38 -14.20
CA ASN A 247 2.73 -18.12 -15.51
C ASN A 247 3.76 -17.53 -16.49
N ALA A 248 4.57 -16.58 -16.09
CA ALA A 248 5.64 -16.01 -16.91
C ALA A 248 6.62 -17.12 -17.35
N LYS A 249 6.96 -18.04 -16.45
CA LYS A 249 7.79 -19.20 -16.77
C LYS A 249 7.11 -20.16 -17.74
N ALA A 250 5.80 -20.38 -17.61
CA ALA A 250 5.03 -21.21 -18.53
C ALA A 250 4.98 -20.60 -19.94
N GLN A 251 4.82 -19.29 -20.04
CA GLN A 251 4.77 -18.56 -21.33
C GLN A 251 6.09 -18.58 -22.11
N LYS A 252 7.23 -18.88 -21.49
CA LYS A 252 8.48 -19.16 -22.19
C LYS A 252 8.43 -20.44 -23.00
N GLY A 253 7.43 -21.29 -22.75
CA GLY A 253 7.19 -22.52 -23.50
C GLY A 253 8.10 -23.68 -23.10
N GLY A 254 8.20 -24.67 -24.01
CA GLY A 254 9.01 -25.85 -23.79
C GLY A 254 8.30 -26.96 -22.99
N ASN A 255 9.03 -28.01 -22.62
CA ASN A 255 8.52 -29.19 -21.95
C ASN A 255 8.06 -28.97 -20.51
N GLN A 256 8.35 -27.81 -19.93
CA GLN A 256 7.96 -27.43 -18.57
C GLN A 256 6.71 -26.52 -18.55
N LYS A 257 6.13 -26.16 -19.71
CA LYS A 257 4.97 -25.24 -19.80
C LYS A 257 3.82 -25.73 -18.92
N GLU A 258 3.36 -26.92 -19.12
CA GLU A 258 2.22 -27.50 -18.40
C GLU A 258 2.50 -27.62 -16.90
N ALA A 259 3.68 -28.10 -16.51
CA ALA A 259 4.08 -28.22 -15.11
C ALA A 259 4.11 -26.85 -14.39
N ASN A 260 4.50 -25.77 -15.07
CA ASN A 260 4.47 -24.42 -14.50
C ASN A 260 3.04 -23.89 -14.38
N VAL A 261 2.16 -24.18 -15.33
CA VAL A 261 0.72 -23.88 -15.20
C VAL A 261 0.12 -24.61 -14.00
N ASP A 262 0.42 -25.91 -13.81
CA ASP A 262 -0.04 -26.67 -12.65
C ASP A 262 0.41 -26.04 -11.32
N LYS A 263 1.65 -25.55 -11.26
CA LYS A 263 2.15 -24.85 -10.07
C LYS A 263 1.41 -23.53 -9.84
N ALA A 264 1.12 -22.75 -10.89
CA ALA A 264 0.34 -21.53 -10.77
C ALA A 264 -1.09 -21.82 -10.27
N ILE A 265 -1.74 -22.86 -10.80
CA ILE A 265 -3.06 -23.31 -10.33
C ILE A 265 -2.99 -23.75 -8.86
N ALA A 266 -1.95 -24.49 -8.46
CA ALA A 266 -1.77 -24.90 -7.06
C ALA A 266 -1.63 -23.71 -6.10
N VAL A 267 -0.96 -22.63 -6.52
CA VAL A 267 -0.89 -21.37 -5.76
C VAL A 267 -2.29 -20.77 -5.57
N TYR A 268 -3.11 -20.71 -6.62
CA TYR A 268 -4.49 -20.23 -6.50
C TYR A 268 -5.39 -21.15 -5.68
N ASN A 269 -5.18 -22.47 -5.70
CA ASN A 269 -5.88 -23.39 -4.80
C ASN A 269 -5.53 -23.11 -3.33
N SER A 270 -4.26 -22.84 -3.02
CA SER A 270 -3.82 -22.42 -1.69
C SER A 270 -4.42 -21.08 -1.28
N PHE A 271 -4.51 -20.13 -2.22
CA PHE A 271 -5.19 -18.87 -2.03
C PHE A 271 -6.67 -19.06 -1.68
N ALA A 272 -7.39 -19.85 -2.47
CA ALA A 272 -8.81 -20.16 -2.23
C ALA A 272 -9.06 -20.81 -0.86
N ALA A 273 -8.15 -21.68 -0.42
CA ALA A 273 -8.23 -22.34 0.88
C ALA A 273 -8.04 -21.36 2.04
N LYS A 274 -7.09 -20.42 1.91
CA LYS A 274 -6.81 -19.42 2.96
C LYS A 274 -7.84 -18.29 3.00
N TYR A 275 -8.42 -17.94 1.85
CA TYR A 275 -9.39 -16.86 1.68
C TYR A 275 -10.67 -17.37 1.02
N PRO A 276 -11.53 -18.14 1.74
CA PRO A 276 -12.73 -18.77 1.17
C PRO A 276 -13.69 -17.78 0.51
N GLN A 277 -13.75 -16.53 1.02
CA GLN A 277 -14.57 -15.46 0.45
C GLN A 277 -14.10 -14.98 -0.93
N LEU A 278 -12.86 -15.30 -1.32
CA LEU A 278 -12.27 -14.95 -2.62
C LEU A 278 -12.07 -16.20 -3.51
N LYS A 279 -12.69 -17.31 -3.15
CA LYS A 279 -12.52 -18.60 -3.84
C LYS A 279 -12.94 -18.55 -5.31
N ALA A 280 -14.07 -17.89 -5.62
CA ALA A 280 -14.51 -17.72 -7.00
C ALA A 280 -13.48 -16.94 -7.84
N TYR A 281 -12.93 -15.86 -7.30
CA TYR A 281 -11.85 -15.08 -7.92
C TYR A 281 -10.60 -15.96 -8.15
N ALA A 282 -10.14 -16.67 -7.13
CA ALA A 282 -8.96 -17.52 -7.23
C ALA A 282 -9.12 -18.60 -8.31
N ASN A 283 -10.28 -19.29 -8.35
CA ASN A 283 -10.59 -20.27 -9.38
C ASN A 283 -10.65 -19.66 -10.78
N LEU A 284 -11.18 -18.44 -10.90
CA LEU A 284 -11.21 -17.72 -12.19
C LEU A 284 -9.80 -17.42 -12.68
N GLN A 285 -8.91 -16.94 -11.80
CA GLN A 285 -7.53 -16.64 -12.19
C GLN A 285 -6.75 -17.93 -12.57
N ALA A 286 -6.97 -19.02 -11.86
CA ALA A 286 -6.42 -20.33 -12.20
C ALA A 286 -6.89 -20.78 -13.60
N ALA A 287 -8.18 -20.63 -13.89
CA ALA A 287 -8.75 -20.92 -15.20
C ALA A 287 -8.15 -20.04 -16.31
N ASN A 288 -8.02 -18.73 -16.05
CA ASN A 288 -7.46 -17.78 -17.02
C ASN A 288 -6.00 -18.10 -17.37
N ILE A 289 -5.19 -18.48 -16.39
CA ILE A 289 -3.81 -18.91 -16.64
C ILE A 289 -3.78 -20.14 -17.54
N ALA A 290 -4.60 -21.16 -17.26
CA ALA A 290 -4.67 -22.36 -18.10
C ALA A 290 -5.13 -22.01 -19.54
N PHE A 291 -6.14 -21.15 -19.67
CA PHE A 291 -6.67 -20.69 -20.94
C PHE A 291 -5.63 -19.91 -21.77
N GLN A 292 -4.93 -18.96 -21.15
CA GLN A 292 -3.85 -18.19 -21.78
C GLN A 292 -2.69 -19.06 -22.28
N ASN A 293 -2.51 -20.21 -21.68
CA ASN A 293 -1.48 -21.17 -22.05
C ASN A 293 -2.03 -22.29 -22.96
N GLU A 294 -3.25 -22.16 -23.46
CA GLU A 294 -3.89 -23.13 -24.38
C GLU A 294 -4.04 -24.56 -23.77
N LEU A 295 -4.20 -24.64 -22.45
CA LEU A 295 -4.48 -25.87 -21.73
C LEU A 295 -5.98 -25.97 -21.43
N ASP A 296 -6.74 -26.20 -22.50
CA ASP A 296 -8.21 -26.13 -22.51
C ASP A 296 -8.88 -26.99 -21.44
N ASP A 297 -8.44 -28.21 -21.23
CA ASP A 297 -9.05 -29.11 -20.24
C ASP A 297 -8.87 -28.59 -18.81
N LYS A 298 -7.69 -28.07 -18.50
CA LYS A 298 -7.41 -27.42 -17.19
C LYS A 298 -8.18 -26.12 -17.02
N ALA A 299 -8.32 -25.35 -18.10
CA ALA A 299 -9.13 -24.13 -18.08
C ALA A 299 -10.60 -24.48 -17.80
N LEU A 300 -11.18 -25.45 -18.52
CA LEU A 300 -12.54 -25.90 -18.32
C LEU A 300 -12.79 -26.42 -16.89
N GLU A 301 -11.89 -27.22 -16.35
CA GLU A 301 -11.98 -27.68 -14.95
C GLU A 301 -12.11 -26.53 -13.97
N ASN A 302 -11.28 -25.50 -14.11
CA ASN A 302 -11.27 -24.37 -13.18
C ASN A 302 -12.42 -23.38 -13.45
N TYR A 303 -12.85 -23.17 -14.71
CA TYR A 303 -14.10 -22.42 -14.99
C TYR A 303 -15.31 -23.14 -14.40
N GLN A 304 -15.37 -24.46 -14.43
CA GLN A 304 -16.45 -25.21 -13.80
C GLN A 304 -16.47 -25.02 -12.27
N LYS A 305 -15.32 -24.90 -11.62
CA LYS A 305 -15.25 -24.55 -10.18
C LYS A 305 -15.86 -23.18 -9.90
N VAL A 306 -15.60 -22.16 -10.76
CA VAL A 306 -16.24 -20.84 -10.65
C VAL A 306 -17.75 -20.95 -10.79
N ILE A 307 -18.23 -21.66 -11.80
CA ILE A 307 -19.67 -21.84 -12.07
C ILE A 307 -20.33 -22.51 -10.86
N THR A 308 -19.76 -23.61 -10.37
CA THR A 308 -20.30 -24.34 -9.22
C THR A 308 -20.33 -23.48 -7.95
N GLU A 309 -19.34 -22.63 -7.74
CA GLU A 309 -19.24 -21.77 -6.56
C GLU A 309 -20.26 -20.64 -6.58
N VAL A 310 -20.60 -20.09 -7.76
CA VAL A 310 -21.38 -18.85 -7.88
C VAL A 310 -22.82 -19.09 -8.36
N GLU A 311 -23.06 -20.02 -9.31
CA GLU A 311 -24.33 -20.12 -10.05
C GLU A 311 -25.58 -20.30 -9.16
N ASN A 312 -25.46 -21.07 -8.08
CA ASN A 312 -26.61 -21.49 -7.27
C ASN A 312 -26.76 -20.74 -5.93
N LYS A 313 -26.09 -19.57 -5.78
CA LYS A 313 -26.21 -18.72 -4.59
C LYS A 313 -26.57 -17.29 -4.97
N GLN A 314 -26.91 -16.50 -3.99
CA GLN A 314 -26.96 -15.07 -4.17
C GLN A 314 -25.51 -14.56 -4.37
N TYR A 315 -25.25 -13.82 -5.44
CA TYR A 315 -23.95 -13.29 -5.81
C TYR A 315 -24.00 -11.75 -5.99
N ASP A 316 -22.87 -11.10 -5.77
CA ASP A 316 -22.70 -9.67 -6.02
C ASP A 316 -22.31 -9.40 -7.50
N GLU A 317 -22.08 -8.13 -7.86
CA GLU A 317 -21.72 -7.73 -9.24
C GLU A 317 -20.33 -8.25 -9.65
N ASP A 318 -19.39 -8.40 -8.72
CA ASP A 318 -18.06 -8.95 -9.01
C ASP A 318 -18.19 -10.46 -9.33
N GLU A 319 -18.88 -11.21 -8.49
CA GLU A 319 -19.14 -12.64 -8.70
C GLU A 319 -19.96 -12.89 -9.97
N LYS A 320 -20.91 -12.01 -10.30
CA LYS A 320 -21.61 -12.01 -11.59
C LYS A 320 -20.63 -11.87 -12.76
N GLY A 321 -19.68 -10.94 -12.65
CA GLY A 321 -18.62 -10.75 -13.63
C GLY A 321 -17.78 -12.02 -13.81
N TYR A 322 -17.42 -12.70 -12.72
CA TYR A 322 -16.65 -13.96 -12.75
C TYR A 322 -17.44 -15.07 -13.43
N LEU A 323 -18.73 -15.19 -13.13
CA LEU A 323 -19.62 -16.16 -13.72
C LEU A 323 -19.79 -15.96 -15.24
N MET A 324 -20.00 -14.71 -15.64
CA MET A 324 -20.10 -14.32 -17.06
C MET A 324 -18.82 -14.67 -17.82
N GLN A 325 -17.64 -14.40 -17.24
CA GLN A 325 -16.37 -14.74 -17.86
C GLN A 325 -16.17 -16.24 -17.95
N ALA A 326 -16.55 -17.01 -16.90
CA ALA A 326 -16.47 -18.46 -16.90
C ALA A 326 -17.36 -19.07 -18.00
N TYR A 327 -18.62 -18.62 -18.14
CA TYR A 327 -19.49 -19.08 -19.20
C TYR A 327 -18.96 -18.72 -20.59
N LYS A 328 -18.50 -17.49 -20.76
CA LYS A 328 -17.92 -17.01 -22.03
C LYS A 328 -16.76 -17.89 -22.48
N ASN A 329 -15.79 -18.10 -21.60
CA ASN A 329 -14.55 -18.76 -21.97
C ASN A 329 -14.75 -20.30 -22.07
N ALA A 330 -15.55 -20.90 -21.19
CA ALA A 330 -15.89 -22.32 -21.31
C ALA A 330 -16.68 -22.59 -22.61
N GLY A 331 -17.68 -21.78 -22.92
CA GLY A 331 -18.41 -21.87 -24.18
C GLY A 331 -17.50 -21.70 -25.39
N TYR A 332 -16.58 -20.73 -25.35
CA TYR A 332 -15.61 -20.50 -26.42
C TYR A 332 -14.68 -21.71 -26.63
N ILE A 333 -14.16 -22.33 -25.57
CA ILE A 333 -13.30 -23.52 -25.66
C ILE A 333 -14.04 -24.65 -26.36
N TYR A 334 -15.27 -24.97 -25.92
CA TYR A 334 -16.05 -26.02 -26.58
C TYR A 334 -16.37 -25.70 -28.03
N TRP A 335 -16.79 -24.47 -28.30
CA TRP A 335 -17.16 -24.04 -29.66
C TRP A 335 -15.98 -23.97 -30.62
N SER A 336 -14.90 -23.28 -30.22
CA SER A 336 -13.77 -22.96 -31.11
C SER A 336 -12.67 -24.02 -31.07
N SER A 337 -12.20 -24.39 -29.88
CA SER A 337 -11.04 -25.29 -29.75
C SER A 337 -11.44 -26.76 -29.94
N LYS A 338 -12.59 -27.14 -29.38
CA LYS A 338 -13.07 -28.56 -29.43
C LYS A 338 -14.04 -28.81 -30.59
N ASN A 339 -14.45 -27.79 -31.31
CA ASN A 339 -15.45 -27.85 -32.40
C ASN A 339 -16.76 -28.54 -31.96
N ASP A 340 -17.20 -28.32 -30.72
CA ASP A 340 -18.37 -28.90 -30.10
C ASP A 340 -19.39 -27.84 -29.70
N LEU A 341 -20.18 -27.40 -30.69
CA LEU A 341 -21.20 -26.36 -30.49
C LEU A 341 -22.34 -26.85 -29.57
N GLU A 342 -22.68 -28.13 -29.58
CA GLU A 342 -23.77 -28.64 -28.75
C GLU A 342 -23.44 -28.53 -27.26
N THR A 343 -22.23 -28.87 -26.87
CA THR A 343 -21.75 -28.64 -25.49
C THR A 343 -21.57 -27.18 -25.17
N ALA A 344 -21.21 -26.33 -26.14
CA ALA A 344 -21.02 -24.88 -25.94
C ALA A 344 -22.34 -24.11 -25.73
N LYS A 345 -23.43 -24.51 -26.39
CA LYS A 345 -24.73 -23.81 -26.35
C LYS A 345 -25.23 -23.47 -24.94
N PRO A 346 -25.29 -24.41 -23.98
CA PRO A 346 -25.79 -24.09 -22.64
C PRO A 346 -24.99 -22.99 -21.93
N TYR A 347 -23.69 -22.89 -22.16
CA TYR A 347 -22.87 -21.81 -21.60
C TYR A 347 -23.23 -20.45 -22.19
N PHE A 348 -23.42 -20.37 -23.51
CA PHE A 348 -23.82 -19.14 -24.17
C PHE A 348 -25.26 -18.72 -23.85
N GLU A 349 -26.19 -19.67 -23.69
CA GLU A 349 -27.55 -19.38 -23.23
C GLU A 349 -27.57 -18.79 -21.82
N LYS A 350 -26.75 -19.32 -20.90
CA LYS A 350 -26.60 -18.78 -19.56
C LYS A 350 -25.94 -17.39 -19.58
N LEU A 351 -24.92 -17.19 -20.43
CA LEU A 351 -24.27 -15.90 -20.61
C LEU A 351 -25.25 -14.83 -21.12
N ILE A 352 -26.08 -15.15 -22.12
CA ILE A 352 -27.10 -14.22 -22.67
C ILE A 352 -28.13 -13.80 -21.61
N ARG A 353 -28.47 -14.67 -20.66
CA ARG A 353 -29.38 -14.31 -19.55
C ARG A 353 -28.76 -13.26 -18.63
N LEU A 354 -27.44 -13.26 -18.47
CA LEU A 354 -26.70 -12.32 -17.63
C LEU A 354 -26.29 -11.05 -18.42
N ASP A 355 -25.98 -11.20 -19.70
CA ASP A 355 -25.59 -10.14 -20.62
C ASP A 355 -26.31 -10.32 -21.99
N PRO A 356 -27.52 -9.78 -22.13
CA PRO A 356 -28.30 -9.90 -23.37
C PRO A 356 -27.64 -9.31 -24.62
N ASN A 357 -26.59 -8.48 -24.42
CA ASN A 357 -25.89 -7.84 -25.53
C ASN A 357 -24.57 -8.50 -25.90
N ASN A 358 -24.24 -9.65 -25.31
CA ASN A 358 -22.99 -10.32 -25.57
C ASN A 358 -22.86 -10.79 -27.03
N ALA A 359 -21.99 -10.13 -27.78
CA ALA A 359 -21.84 -10.38 -29.22
C ALA A 359 -21.37 -11.80 -29.54
N LEU A 360 -20.44 -12.37 -28.71
CA LEU A 360 -19.93 -13.71 -28.91
C LEU A 360 -21.03 -14.77 -28.73
N ALA A 361 -21.81 -14.63 -27.67
CA ALA A 361 -22.91 -15.56 -27.38
C ALA A 361 -24.02 -15.44 -28.44
N LYS A 362 -24.38 -14.23 -28.87
CA LYS A 362 -25.34 -14.03 -30.00
C LYS A 362 -24.87 -14.74 -31.26
N LYS A 363 -23.61 -14.57 -31.64
CA LYS A 363 -23.01 -15.21 -32.79
C LYS A 363 -23.07 -16.74 -32.70
N ALA A 364 -22.63 -17.31 -31.57
CA ALA A 364 -22.63 -18.73 -31.36
C ALA A 364 -24.03 -19.37 -31.35
N LEU A 365 -25.05 -18.62 -30.91
CA LEU A 365 -26.44 -19.04 -30.86
C LEU A 365 -27.24 -18.71 -32.14
N GLY A 366 -26.63 -18.04 -33.13
CA GLY A 366 -27.31 -17.62 -34.33
C GLY A 366 -28.37 -16.52 -34.11
N LEU A 367 -28.18 -15.68 -33.09
CA LEU A 367 -29.09 -14.58 -32.70
C LEU A 367 -28.65 -13.19 -33.25
N GLU A 368 -27.69 -13.16 -34.17
CA GLU A 368 -27.31 -11.90 -34.83
C GLU A 368 -28.47 -11.43 -35.71
N GLU A 369 -28.89 -10.17 -35.55
CA GLU A 369 -29.83 -9.53 -36.47
C GLU A 369 -29.21 -9.55 -37.88
N GLU A 370 -29.92 -10.12 -38.87
CA GLU A 370 -29.57 -9.89 -40.26
C GLU A 370 -29.58 -8.38 -40.47
N THR A 371 -28.37 -7.79 -40.57
CA THR A 371 -28.28 -6.40 -41.09
C THR A 371 -28.88 -6.40 -42.48
N ALA A 372 -30.11 -5.93 -42.56
CA ALA A 372 -30.77 -5.70 -43.83
C ALA A 372 -29.83 -4.90 -44.74
N LYS A 373 -29.43 -5.54 -45.85
CA LYS A 373 -28.70 -4.91 -46.95
C LYS A 373 -29.55 -3.85 -47.64
#